data_9b2452a59540fdf4034407432e36fc50
#
_entry.id   9b2452a59540fdf4034407432e36fc50
#
_cell.length_a   1.000
_cell.length_b   1.000
_cell.length_c   1.000
_cell.angle_alpha   90.00
_cell.angle_beta   90.00
_cell.angle_gamma   90.00
#
_symmetry.space_group_name_H-M   'P 1'
#
loop_
_entity.id
_entity.type
_entity.pdbx_description
1 polymer ?
#
loop_
_entity_poly.entity_id
_entity_poly.type
_entity_poly.pdbx_seq_one_letter_code
_entity_poly.pdbx_strand_id
1 'polypeptide(L)'
;MARSVDCPRSFGLALAGIALLASCSLPVDAPKSIRLLAIGQVMPRESPIDTWFSADPLVQYTLVPTDIDPWFGLNPAAKTPEETEETWRRFVRIYFPKSREALRNGFDFFVFPDAYLEPFSLTQLADMKYAIENGTGSLVTFGGDVSTPTYKSWPGWANSVLGETLPVKMTLDMIAVGGVFYVRVVKTDPPVLSMFLPLGLEKWVGGVGFSHLHPKEGAEVWAKVKSDRLKSVDPGNFLVSWRYGSGVSWAVADDMDHLWWSGLFYPSEHNNEYAEDVFLNIVFYSIGWDLPKDVVLVHRVRTRYFQYNQRKLLLYVLLDFVDSFGANTRDIERQIAEVESLKAKSFDMYSEMDYEQALTFIDEAIAGIESAETNAMRLREKAFFWVYLTEWSAVTGAFCSSGLVVYSLLVRRMLYREVAVTRSRGGERQS
;
A
#
# COMPACT_ATOMS: atom_id res chain seq x y z
N MET A 1 53.65 -6.96 24.53
CA MET A 1 52.64 -7.98 24.77
C MET A 1 51.29 -7.30 24.95
N ALA A 2 50.54 -7.19 23.85
CA ALA A 2 49.19 -6.64 23.84
C ALA A 2 48.29 -7.65 23.13
N ARG A 3 47.35 -8.22 23.84
CA ARG A 3 46.35 -9.13 23.27
C ARG A 3 45.21 -8.31 22.68
N SER A 4 45.01 -8.47 21.38
CA SER A 4 43.82 -7.99 20.66
C SER A 4 42.59 -8.82 21.07
N VAL A 5 41.53 -8.12 21.42
CA VAL A 5 40.20 -8.68 21.62
C VAL A 5 39.46 -8.52 20.30
N ASP A 6 39.19 -9.63 19.61
CA ASP A 6 38.37 -9.71 18.41
C ASP A 6 36.91 -9.55 18.81
N CYS A 7 36.26 -8.56 18.19
CA CYS A 7 34.83 -8.32 18.26
C CYS A 7 34.16 -9.01 17.04
N PRO A 8 33.13 -9.85 17.16
CA PRO A 8 32.52 -10.51 16.03
C PRO A 8 31.63 -9.50 15.28
N ARG A 9 31.98 -9.23 14.03
CA ARG A 9 31.16 -8.60 13.02
C ARG A 9 30.14 -9.62 12.51
N SER A 10 28.88 -9.45 12.84
CA SER A 10 27.78 -10.12 12.14
C SER A 10 26.47 -9.38 12.33
N PHE A 11 26.34 -8.24 11.65
CA PHE A 11 25.04 -7.64 11.32
C PHE A 11 25.23 -6.82 10.04
N GLY A 12 24.84 -7.39 8.91
CA GLY A 12 24.91 -6.67 7.63
C GLY A 12 25.01 -7.55 6.41
N LEU A 13 24.06 -8.47 6.19
CA LEU A 13 23.93 -9.19 4.91
C LEU A 13 22.54 -9.85 4.82
N ALA A 14 21.52 -9.02 4.63
CA ALA A 14 20.18 -9.52 4.29
C ALA A 14 19.42 -8.62 3.30
N LEU A 15 20.13 -7.79 2.49
CA LEU A 15 19.52 -6.92 1.48
C LEU A 15 20.22 -6.94 0.12
N ALA A 16 21.00 -7.97 -0.19
CA ALA A 16 21.73 -8.07 -1.45
C ALA A 16 21.50 -9.39 -2.21
N GLY A 17 20.40 -10.08 -2.01
CA GLY A 17 20.10 -11.41 -2.56
C GLY A 17 19.05 -11.49 -3.67
N ILE A 18 18.54 -10.38 -4.24
CA ILE A 18 17.49 -10.42 -5.28
C ILE A 18 17.93 -9.80 -6.62
N ALA A 19 19.19 -9.76 -6.93
CA ALA A 19 19.63 -9.16 -8.18
C ALA A 19 20.65 -9.97 -8.96
N LEU A 20 20.55 -11.30 -9.02
CA LEU A 20 21.45 -12.08 -9.93
C LEU A 20 20.87 -13.48 -10.22
N LEU A 21 19.74 -13.55 -10.93
CA LEU A 21 19.35 -14.69 -11.75
C LEU A 21 18.55 -14.21 -12.96
N ALA A 22 19.21 -13.49 -13.85
CA ALA A 22 18.67 -13.15 -15.16
C ALA A 22 19.66 -13.59 -16.22
N SER A 23 19.54 -14.83 -16.69
CA SER A 23 19.88 -15.20 -18.06
C SER A 23 19.71 -16.71 -18.27
N CYS A 24 18.47 -17.10 -18.55
CA CYS A 24 18.18 -18.22 -19.45
C CYS A 24 16.77 -17.95 -20.00
N SER A 25 16.73 -17.23 -21.10
CA SER A 25 15.50 -16.91 -21.82
C SER A 25 15.06 -18.11 -22.66
N LEU A 26 14.05 -18.81 -22.18
CA LEU A 26 13.05 -19.38 -23.06
C LEU A 26 11.90 -18.36 -23.14
N PRO A 27 11.25 -18.15 -24.28
CA PRO A 27 10.08 -17.29 -24.34
C PRO A 27 8.90 -18.10 -23.76
N VAL A 28 8.80 -18.12 -22.47
CA VAL A 28 7.52 -18.24 -21.81
C VAL A 28 6.91 -16.85 -21.99
N ASP A 29 5.74 -16.75 -22.60
CA ASP A 29 4.96 -15.51 -22.63
C ASP A 29 4.95 -14.98 -21.21
N ALA A 30 5.66 -13.88 -20.99
CA ALA A 30 5.73 -13.29 -19.65
C ALA A 30 4.28 -13.00 -19.23
N PRO A 31 3.87 -13.37 -18.02
CA PRO A 31 2.52 -13.14 -17.56
C PRO A 31 2.19 -11.66 -17.80
N LYS A 32 1.07 -11.40 -18.45
CA LYS A 32 0.61 -10.03 -18.73
C LYS A 32 0.55 -9.28 -17.42
N SER A 33 1.45 -8.32 -17.21
CA SER A 33 1.43 -7.43 -16.05
C SER A 33 1.15 -6.00 -16.49
N ILE A 34 0.45 -5.25 -15.67
CA ILE A 34 0.12 -3.84 -15.88
C ILE A 34 1.05 -3.03 -14.99
N ARG A 35 1.83 -2.14 -15.58
CA ARG A 35 2.79 -1.32 -14.86
C ARG A 35 2.25 0.09 -14.71
N LEU A 36 1.99 0.49 -13.46
CA LEU A 36 1.40 1.78 -13.12
C LEU A 36 2.45 2.69 -12.48
N LEU A 37 2.43 3.96 -12.85
CA LEU A 37 3.17 5.02 -12.16
C LEU A 37 2.16 6.01 -11.59
N ALA A 38 2.05 6.07 -10.27
CA ALA A 38 1.21 7.05 -9.59
C ALA A 38 2.06 8.19 -9.03
N ILE A 39 1.67 9.42 -9.35
CA ILE A 39 2.38 10.64 -9.00
C ILE A 39 1.39 11.61 -8.38
N GLY A 40 1.60 12.04 -7.16
CA GLY A 40 0.70 12.99 -6.48
C GLY A 40 0.39 12.58 -5.05
N GLN A 41 -0.88 12.60 -4.70
CA GLN A 41 -1.43 12.20 -3.43
C GLN A 41 -1.57 10.67 -3.39
N VAL A 42 -0.49 9.98 -3.05
CA VAL A 42 -0.37 8.51 -3.16
C VAL A 42 -0.05 7.81 -1.84
N MET A 43 -0.04 8.55 -0.74
CA MET A 43 0.30 7.95 0.55
C MET A 43 -0.90 7.21 1.15
N PRO A 44 -0.69 6.08 1.85
CA PRO A 44 -1.76 5.21 2.34
C PRO A 44 -2.78 5.89 3.27
N ARG A 45 -2.43 7.02 3.87
CA ARG A 45 -3.35 7.80 4.71
C ARG A 45 -4.21 8.79 3.93
N GLU A 46 -3.79 9.12 2.73
CA GLU A 46 -4.37 10.16 1.90
C GLU A 46 -5.20 9.58 0.77
N SER A 47 -4.79 8.40 0.28
CA SER A 47 -5.38 7.81 -0.91
C SER A 47 -5.49 6.29 -0.79
N PRO A 48 -6.55 5.69 -1.32
CA PRO A 48 -6.71 4.24 -1.38
C PRO A 48 -5.86 3.57 -2.46
N ILE A 49 -5.08 4.33 -3.26
CA ILE A 49 -4.35 3.85 -4.44
C ILE A 49 -3.42 2.68 -4.12
N ASP A 50 -2.64 2.76 -3.04
CA ASP A 50 -1.75 1.66 -2.63
C ASP A 50 -2.53 0.37 -2.32
N THR A 51 -3.69 0.51 -1.68
CA THR A 51 -4.59 -0.61 -1.40
C THR A 51 -5.13 -1.22 -2.69
N TRP A 52 -5.61 -0.40 -3.63
CA TRP A 52 -6.13 -0.87 -4.91
C TRP A 52 -5.07 -1.58 -5.74
N PHE A 53 -3.90 -0.97 -5.87
CA PHE A 53 -2.83 -1.55 -6.67
C PHE A 53 -2.27 -2.84 -6.09
N SER A 54 -2.25 -2.97 -4.76
CA SER A 54 -1.80 -4.18 -4.09
C SER A 54 -2.83 -5.32 -4.10
N ALA A 55 -4.09 -5.03 -4.39
CA ALA A 55 -5.16 -6.03 -4.43
C ALA A 55 -5.22 -6.77 -5.76
N ASP A 56 -4.89 -6.12 -6.87
CA ASP A 56 -4.86 -6.79 -8.18
C ASP A 56 -3.51 -7.47 -8.44
N PRO A 57 -3.48 -8.79 -8.65
CA PRO A 57 -2.24 -9.54 -8.83
C PRO A 57 -1.48 -9.22 -10.13
N LEU A 58 -2.14 -8.63 -11.14
CA LEU A 58 -1.51 -8.22 -12.40
C LEU A 58 -0.82 -6.86 -12.29
N VAL A 59 -1.12 -6.07 -11.26
CA VAL A 59 -0.63 -4.71 -11.13
C VAL A 59 0.76 -4.68 -10.48
N GLN A 60 1.70 -4.07 -11.19
CA GLN A 60 2.99 -3.65 -10.67
C GLN A 60 3.00 -2.13 -10.64
N TYR A 61 3.42 -1.51 -9.55
CA TYR A 61 3.31 -0.08 -9.42
C TYR A 61 4.51 0.60 -8.77
N THR A 62 4.66 1.87 -9.10
CA THR A 62 5.62 2.78 -8.47
C THR A 62 4.86 4.02 -7.99
N LEU A 63 5.05 4.38 -6.72
CA LEU A 63 4.46 5.56 -6.12
C LEU A 63 5.50 6.68 -6.00
N VAL A 64 5.15 7.87 -6.48
CA VAL A 64 5.99 9.08 -6.40
C VAL A 64 5.16 10.18 -5.72
N PRO A 65 5.22 10.30 -4.40
CA PRO A 65 4.47 11.33 -3.69
C PRO A 65 5.00 12.71 -4.06
N THR A 66 4.10 13.58 -4.55
CA THR A 66 4.37 14.97 -4.87
C THR A 66 3.37 15.92 -4.23
N ASP A 67 2.36 15.39 -3.56
CA ASP A 67 1.51 16.13 -2.66
C ASP A 67 1.68 15.62 -1.24
N ILE A 68 1.72 16.56 -0.31
CA ILE A 68 1.75 16.30 1.11
C ILE A 68 0.76 17.27 1.71
N ASP A 69 -0.45 16.79 1.97
CA ASP A 69 -1.38 17.55 2.77
C ASP A 69 -0.75 17.74 4.17
N PRO A 70 -0.71 18.99 4.69
CA PRO A 70 -0.25 19.25 6.07
C PRO A 70 -1.04 18.44 7.12
N TRP A 71 -2.27 18.06 6.84
CA TRP A 71 -3.12 17.26 7.72
C TRP A 71 -2.73 15.79 7.76
N PHE A 72 -2.18 15.26 6.66
CA PHE A 72 -1.79 13.86 6.52
C PHE A 72 -0.28 13.65 6.37
N GLY A 73 0.48 14.72 6.42
CA GLY A 73 1.87 14.89 6.01
C GLY A 73 2.83 13.74 6.28
N LEU A 74 3.58 13.39 5.26
CA LEU A 74 4.73 12.48 5.30
C LEU A 74 5.85 12.96 6.24
N ASN A 75 5.91 14.24 6.46
CA ASN A 75 6.90 14.86 7.34
C ASN A 75 6.21 15.78 8.35
N PRO A 76 5.67 15.22 9.46
CA PRO A 76 5.12 16.05 10.53
C PRO A 76 6.16 17.02 11.15
N ALA A 77 7.43 16.89 10.77
CA ALA A 77 8.50 17.79 11.17
C ALA A 77 8.78 18.89 10.15
N ALA A 78 8.22 18.83 8.94
CA ALA A 78 8.32 19.92 7.97
C ALA A 78 7.57 21.15 8.51
N LYS A 79 8.31 22.23 8.77
CA LYS A 79 7.77 23.43 9.39
C LYS A 79 7.51 24.54 8.38
N THR A 80 8.04 24.40 7.18
CA THR A 80 7.95 25.41 6.13
C THR A 80 7.57 24.81 4.79
N PRO A 81 6.95 25.59 3.87
CA PRO A 81 6.67 25.14 2.51
C PRO A 81 7.92 24.70 1.74
N GLU A 82 9.07 25.35 2.02
CA GLU A 82 10.35 25.04 1.36
C GLU A 82 10.87 23.66 1.78
N GLU A 83 10.76 23.28 3.06
CA GLU A 83 11.13 21.93 3.54
C GLU A 83 10.24 20.86 2.91
N THR A 84 8.97 21.17 2.69
CA THR A 84 8.01 20.29 2.01
C THR A 84 8.41 20.10 0.55
N GLU A 85 8.69 21.18 -0.17
CA GLU A 85 9.13 21.14 -1.58
C GLU A 85 10.45 20.37 -1.75
N GLU A 86 11.40 20.54 -0.85
CA GLU A 86 12.65 19.76 -0.88
C GLU A 86 12.39 18.26 -0.70
N THR A 87 11.45 17.90 0.16
CA THR A 87 11.04 16.51 0.36
C THR A 87 10.44 15.92 -0.91
N TRP A 88 9.55 16.63 -1.61
CA TRP A 88 8.98 16.19 -2.88
C TRP A 88 10.06 16.01 -3.96
N ARG A 89 10.95 16.98 -4.10
CA ARG A 89 12.09 16.90 -5.03
C ARG A 89 12.99 15.71 -4.72
N ARG A 90 13.14 15.34 -3.44
CA ARG A 90 13.88 14.15 -3.03
C ARG A 90 13.15 12.87 -3.46
N PHE A 91 11.84 12.77 -3.25
CA PHE A 91 11.07 11.60 -3.71
C PHE A 91 11.11 11.46 -5.23
N VAL A 92 10.92 12.52 -5.98
CA VAL A 92 11.07 12.51 -7.44
C VAL A 92 12.48 12.01 -7.84
N ARG A 93 13.53 12.48 -7.16
CA ARG A 93 14.89 12.00 -7.45
C ARG A 93 15.10 10.51 -7.16
N ILE A 94 14.42 9.96 -6.19
CA ILE A 94 14.59 8.55 -5.77
C ILE A 94 13.72 7.62 -6.61
N TYR A 95 12.44 7.93 -6.74
CA TYR A 95 11.43 7.01 -7.26
C TYR A 95 11.06 7.25 -8.72
N PHE A 96 11.20 8.48 -9.22
CA PHE A 96 10.83 8.78 -10.59
C PHE A 96 11.87 8.21 -11.58
N PRO A 97 11.44 7.62 -12.71
CA PRO A 97 12.30 7.06 -13.74
C PRO A 97 13.33 8.06 -14.29
N LYS A 98 14.53 7.58 -14.56
CA LYS A 98 15.68 8.44 -14.91
C LYS A 98 15.80 8.78 -16.40
N SER A 99 15.07 8.09 -17.26
CA SER A 99 15.15 8.32 -18.70
C SER A 99 13.77 8.24 -19.36
N ARG A 100 13.68 8.83 -20.55
CA ARG A 100 12.49 8.77 -21.41
C ARG A 100 12.11 7.33 -21.75
N GLU A 101 13.10 6.50 -22.04
CA GLU A 101 12.91 5.08 -22.38
C GLU A 101 12.38 4.30 -21.16
N ALA A 102 12.88 4.60 -19.97
CA ALA A 102 12.40 3.99 -18.73
C ALA A 102 10.95 4.36 -18.44
N LEU A 103 10.53 5.60 -18.76
CA LEU A 103 9.11 6.01 -18.67
C LEU A 103 8.27 5.29 -19.71
N ARG A 104 8.65 5.36 -20.99
CA ARG A 104 7.86 4.83 -22.10
C ARG A 104 7.73 3.31 -22.08
N ASN A 105 8.82 2.61 -21.76
CA ASN A 105 8.86 1.15 -21.78
C ASN A 105 8.63 0.51 -20.40
N GLY A 106 8.68 1.31 -19.34
CA GLY A 106 8.53 0.86 -17.96
C GLY A 106 7.10 0.91 -17.43
N PHE A 107 6.22 1.68 -18.07
CA PHE A 107 4.87 1.90 -17.56
C PHE A 107 3.82 1.92 -18.67
N ASP A 108 2.69 1.31 -18.37
CA ASP A 108 1.57 1.18 -19.29
C ASP A 108 0.52 2.28 -19.02
N PHE A 109 0.50 2.81 -17.79
CA PHE A 109 -0.45 3.84 -17.40
C PHE A 109 0.09 4.75 -16.28
N PHE A 110 -0.18 6.05 -16.39
CA PHE A 110 0.14 7.06 -15.37
C PHE A 110 -1.12 7.50 -14.63
N VAL A 111 -1.01 7.64 -13.32
CA VAL A 111 -2.09 8.17 -12.47
C VAL A 111 -1.57 9.41 -11.77
N PHE A 112 -2.33 10.50 -11.84
CA PHE A 112 -1.99 11.78 -11.25
C PHE A 112 -3.08 12.22 -10.26
N PRO A 113 -3.17 11.56 -9.09
CA PRO A 113 -4.10 11.98 -8.06
C PRO A 113 -3.58 13.29 -7.44
N ASP A 114 -4.25 14.38 -7.72
CA ASP A 114 -3.94 15.72 -7.22
C ASP A 114 -2.46 16.11 -7.29
N ALA A 115 -1.85 15.81 -8.42
CA ALA A 115 -0.41 15.90 -8.59
C ALA A 115 0.08 17.35 -8.75
N TYR A 116 1.07 17.72 -7.94
CA TYR A 116 1.90 18.92 -8.18
C TYR A 116 2.97 18.64 -9.21
N LEU A 117 3.14 19.55 -10.16
CA LEU A 117 4.14 19.45 -11.21
C LEU A 117 5.42 20.25 -10.91
N GLU A 118 5.42 21.11 -9.93
CA GLU A 118 6.54 21.95 -9.53
C GLU A 118 7.83 21.19 -9.17
N PRO A 119 7.76 19.97 -8.60
CA PRO A 119 8.97 19.20 -8.32
C PRO A 119 9.70 18.67 -9.56
N PHE A 120 9.03 18.66 -10.73
CA PHE A 120 9.57 18.10 -11.96
C PHE A 120 10.28 19.15 -12.82
N SER A 121 11.37 18.75 -13.47
CA SER A 121 12.02 19.55 -14.49
C SER A 121 11.20 19.56 -15.79
N LEU A 122 11.42 20.59 -16.63
CA LEU A 122 10.77 20.66 -17.96
C LEU A 122 11.08 19.42 -18.83
N THR A 123 12.25 18.84 -18.70
CA THR A 123 12.63 17.61 -19.40
C THR A 123 11.78 16.43 -18.93
N GLN A 124 11.59 16.26 -17.61
CA GLN A 124 10.76 15.20 -17.06
C GLN A 124 9.29 15.32 -17.50
N LEU A 125 8.74 16.55 -17.50
CA LEU A 125 7.40 16.81 -18.01
C LEU A 125 7.27 16.49 -19.50
N ALA A 126 8.28 16.85 -20.31
CA ALA A 126 8.30 16.53 -21.73
C ALA A 126 8.45 15.01 -21.98
N ASP A 127 9.17 14.29 -21.12
CA ASP A 127 9.33 12.84 -21.22
C ASP A 127 8.03 12.11 -20.84
N MET A 128 7.28 12.59 -19.84
CA MET A 128 5.93 12.09 -19.52
C MET A 128 4.96 12.33 -20.68
N LYS A 129 4.94 13.55 -21.22
CA LYS A 129 4.13 13.86 -22.43
C LYS A 129 4.45 12.91 -23.58
N TYR A 130 5.73 12.72 -23.87
CA TYR A 130 6.19 11.81 -24.93
C TYR A 130 5.72 10.37 -24.67
N ALA A 131 5.77 9.87 -23.44
CA ALA A 131 5.27 8.53 -23.11
C ALA A 131 3.78 8.41 -23.39
N ILE A 132 2.96 9.40 -22.99
CA ILE A 132 1.51 9.43 -23.24
C ILE A 132 1.24 9.48 -24.74
N GLU A 133 1.92 10.34 -25.48
CA GLU A 133 1.76 10.47 -26.95
C GLU A 133 2.07 9.14 -27.68
N ASN A 134 2.97 8.34 -27.13
CA ASN A 134 3.40 7.06 -27.70
C ASN A 134 2.71 5.82 -27.08
N GLY A 135 1.58 6.00 -26.39
CA GLY A 135 0.70 4.90 -26.04
C GLY A 135 0.57 4.59 -24.55
N THR A 136 1.29 5.27 -23.64
CA THR A 136 1.03 5.18 -22.21
C THR A 136 -0.31 5.87 -21.91
N GLY A 137 -1.21 5.20 -21.20
CA GLY A 137 -2.45 5.82 -20.76
C GLY A 137 -2.21 6.81 -19.61
N SER A 138 -3.16 7.70 -19.32
CA SER A 138 -3.08 8.59 -18.17
C SER A 138 -4.45 8.95 -17.59
N LEU A 139 -4.49 9.14 -16.27
CA LEU A 139 -5.67 9.67 -15.58
C LEU A 139 -5.20 10.77 -14.61
N VAL A 140 -5.87 11.91 -14.67
CA VAL A 140 -5.63 13.07 -13.82
C VAL A 140 -6.89 13.38 -13.05
N THR A 141 -6.79 13.58 -11.75
CA THR A 141 -7.89 14.03 -10.90
C THR A 141 -7.72 15.51 -10.55
N PHE A 142 -8.84 16.16 -10.40
CA PHE A 142 -8.91 17.58 -10.05
C PHE A 142 -9.91 17.74 -8.92
N GLY A 143 -9.44 17.84 -7.70
CA GLY A 143 -10.27 18.04 -6.51
C GLY A 143 -11.21 19.21 -6.62
N GLY A 144 -12.35 19.08 -5.97
CA GLY A 144 -13.47 20.00 -6.07
C GLY A 144 -13.54 21.07 -4.99
N ASP A 145 -12.54 21.25 -4.16
CA ASP A 145 -12.53 22.25 -3.09
C ASP A 145 -11.37 23.24 -3.27
N VAL A 146 -11.63 24.53 -3.04
CA VAL A 146 -10.62 25.60 -3.07
C VAL A 146 -9.52 25.44 -2.03
N SER A 147 -9.76 24.66 -0.99
CA SER A 147 -8.79 24.31 0.05
C SER A 147 -7.88 23.15 -0.35
N THR A 148 -8.26 22.39 -1.39
CA THR A 148 -7.48 21.21 -1.81
C THR A 148 -6.20 21.60 -2.54
N PRO A 149 -5.18 20.74 -2.46
CA PRO A 149 -3.95 20.88 -3.21
C PRO A 149 -4.16 21.05 -4.71
N THR A 150 -5.15 20.39 -5.29
CA THR A 150 -5.46 20.46 -6.74
C THR A 150 -5.76 21.87 -7.22
N TYR A 151 -6.48 22.65 -6.46
CA TYR A 151 -6.71 24.06 -6.80
C TYR A 151 -5.38 24.82 -6.96
N LYS A 152 -4.39 24.50 -6.13
CA LYS A 152 -3.05 25.07 -6.22
C LYS A 152 -2.24 24.49 -7.37
N SER A 153 -2.49 23.24 -7.77
CA SER A 153 -1.77 22.57 -8.85
C SER A 153 -2.23 22.99 -10.26
N TRP A 154 -3.46 23.51 -10.42
CA TRP A 154 -3.99 23.94 -11.72
C TRP A 154 -3.09 24.86 -12.52
N PRO A 155 -2.46 25.91 -11.95
CA PRO A 155 -1.54 26.75 -12.73
C PRO A 155 -0.32 25.98 -13.23
N GLY A 156 0.18 25.02 -12.49
CA GLY A 156 1.27 24.13 -12.91
C GLY A 156 0.89 23.29 -14.11
N TRP A 157 -0.30 22.68 -14.11
CA TRP A 157 -0.84 21.93 -15.24
C TRP A 157 -1.10 22.82 -16.45
N ALA A 158 -1.80 23.96 -16.28
CA ALA A 158 -2.15 24.87 -17.35
C ALA A 158 -0.94 25.42 -18.09
N ASN A 159 0.18 25.64 -17.38
CA ASN A 159 1.39 26.22 -17.93
C ASN A 159 2.43 25.16 -18.35
N SER A 160 2.13 23.87 -18.23
CA SER A 160 3.07 22.80 -18.60
C SER A 160 2.72 22.17 -19.93
N VAL A 161 3.76 21.59 -20.55
CA VAL A 161 3.60 20.76 -21.76
C VAL A 161 2.73 19.52 -21.49
N LEU A 162 2.68 19.06 -20.24
CA LEU A 162 1.89 17.91 -19.85
C LEU A 162 0.39 18.22 -19.84
N GLY A 163 -0.01 19.48 -19.58
CA GLY A 163 -1.40 19.94 -19.68
C GLY A 163 -2.00 19.83 -21.08
N GLU A 164 -1.15 19.77 -22.13
CA GLU A 164 -1.61 19.53 -23.49
C GLU A 164 -2.24 18.13 -23.66
N THR A 165 -1.80 17.14 -22.88
CA THR A 165 -2.30 15.76 -22.93
C THR A 165 -3.71 15.59 -22.35
N LEU A 166 -4.20 16.57 -21.59
CA LEU A 166 -5.50 16.49 -20.92
C LEU A 166 -6.66 16.62 -21.90
N PRO A 167 -7.76 15.87 -21.71
CA PRO A 167 -8.98 15.95 -22.53
C PRO A 167 -9.79 17.22 -22.30
N VAL A 168 -9.38 18.06 -21.34
CA VAL A 168 -10.13 19.23 -20.87
C VAL A 168 -9.31 20.52 -21.00
N LYS A 169 -10.01 21.64 -21.12
CA LYS A 169 -9.40 22.96 -21.02
C LYS A 169 -9.12 23.27 -19.55
N MET A 170 -7.95 23.79 -19.28
CA MET A 170 -7.55 24.15 -17.93
C MET A 170 -8.16 25.48 -17.53
N THR A 171 -9.31 25.43 -16.88
CA THR A 171 -10.00 26.55 -16.26
C THR A 171 -10.06 26.35 -14.74
N LEU A 172 -10.06 27.43 -13.98
CA LEU A 172 -10.12 27.37 -12.50
C LEU A 172 -11.58 27.36 -12.00
N ASP A 173 -12.48 26.77 -12.76
CA ASP A 173 -13.88 26.73 -12.41
C ASP A 173 -14.19 25.57 -11.48
N MET A 174 -14.56 25.90 -10.26
CA MET A 174 -14.98 24.94 -9.25
C MET A 174 -16.41 25.20 -8.84
N ILE A 175 -17.14 24.13 -8.58
CA ILE A 175 -18.56 24.19 -8.19
C ILE A 175 -18.74 23.55 -6.83
N ALA A 176 -19.04 24.39 -5.82
CA ALA A 176 -19.48 23.92 -4.52
C ALA A 176 -20.96 23.51 -4.59
N VAL A 177 -21.25 22.29 -4.13
CA VAL A 177 -22.60 21.72 -4.27
C VAL A 177 -23.52 22.10 -3.10
N GLY A 178 -22.96 22.45 -1.94
CA GLY A 178 -23.73 22.72 -0.72
C GLY A 178 -24.44 21.48 -0.17
N GLY A 179 -23.96 20.32 -0.49
CA GLY A 179 -24.40 18.98 -0.10
C GLY A 179 -23.52 17.97 -0.81
N VAL A 180 -24.05 16.83 -1.17
CA VAL A 180 -23.31 15.83 -1.96
C VAL A 180 -23.80 15.80 -3.41
N PHE A 181 -22.94 15.34 -4.30
CA PHE A 181 -23.31 15.05 -5.69
C PHE A 181 -23.32 13.54 -5.94
N TYR A 182 -23.85 13.14 -7.07
CA TYR A 182 -23.85 11.79 -7.61
C TYR A 182 -23.33 11.81 -9.04
N VAL A 183 -22.96 10.65 -9.56
CA VAL A 183 -22.45 10.51 -10.91
C VAL A 183 -23.51 9.86 -11.80
N ARG A 184 -23.78 10.43 -12.97
CA ARG A 184 -24.67 9.86 -13.98
C ARG A 184 -23.87 9.44 -15.20
N VAL A 185 -23.94 8.16 -15.58
CA VAL A 185 -23.30 7.63 -16.78
C VAL A 185 -24.01 8.13 -18.02
N VAL A 186 -23.26 8.64 -19.00
CA VAL A 186 -23.81 9.11 -20.30
C VAL A 186 -23.28 8.31 -21.47
N LYS A 187 -22.08 7.72 -21.36
CA LYS A 187 -21.53 6.81 -22.36
C LYS A 187 -21.56 5.38 -21.82
N THR A 188 -22.29 4.51 -22.49
CA THR A 188 -22.53 3.14 -22.06
C THR A 188 -21.75 2.08 -22.84
N ASP A 189 -21.21 2.43 -24.00
CA ASP A 189 -20.44 1.56 -24.87
C ASP A 189 -19.10 2.24 -25.26
N PRO A 190 -17.95 1.55 -25.03
CA PRO A 190 -17.80 0.27 -24.32
C PRO A 190 -18.18 0.38 -22.83
N PRO A 191 -18.47 -0.76 -22.15
CA PRO A 191 -19.11 -0.75 -20.82
C PRO A 191 -18.16 -0.44 -19.67
N VAL A 192 -17.22 0.48 -19.83
CA VAL A 192 -16.23 0.88 -18.81
C VAL A 192 -16.87 1.23 -17.48
N LEU A 193 -17.92 2.06 -17.52
CA LEU A 193 -18.71 2.48 -16.35
C LEU A 193 -20.06 1.78 -16.29
N SER A 194 -20.69 1.52 -17.44
CA SER A 194 -22.08 1.06 -17.47
C SER A 194 -22.30 -0.32 -16.86
N MET A 195 -21.26 -1.17 -16.77
CA MET A 195 -21.35 -2.45 -16.09
C MET A 195 -21.59 -2.32 -14.58
N PHE A 196 -21.31 -1.16 -14.00
CA PHE A 196 -21.56 -0.88 -12.57
C PHE A 196 -22.94 -0.28 -12.30
N LEU A 197 -23.75 0.03 -13.33
CA LEU A 197 -25.10 0.56 -13.14
C LEU A 197 -26.00 -0.37 -12.31
N PRO A 198 -26.00 -1.71 -12.54
CA PRO A 198 -26.76 -2.64 -11.70
C PRO A 198 -26.27 -2.68 -10.26
N LEU A 199 -25.02 -2.31 -10.00
CA LEU A 199 -24.38 -2.27 -8.68
C LEU A 199 -24.60 -0.93 -7.95
N GLY A 200 -25.35 0.00 -8.57
CA GLY A 200 -25.75 1.25 -7.95
C GLY A 200 -24.82 2.44 -8.19
N LEU A 201 -24.00 2.42 -9.26
CA LEU A 201 -23.05 3.49 -9.57
C LEU A 201 -23.67 4.90 -9.45
N GLU A 202 -24.89 5.10 -9.96
CA GLU A 202 -25.55 6.41 -9.92
C GLU A 202 -26.11 6.81 -8.55
N LYS A 203 -25.98 5.93 -7.55
CA LYS A 203 -26.35 6.18 -6.14
C LYS A 203 -25.12 6.40 -5.24
N TRP A 204 -23.93 6.13 -5.74
CA TRP A 204 -22.71 6.36 -4.97
C TRP A 204 -22.51 7.85 -4.73
N VAL A 205 -22.17 8.16 -3.48
CA VAL A 205 -22.05 9.54 -3.01
C VAL A 205 -20.73 10.12 -3.49
N GLY A 206 -20.79 11.25 -4.17
CA GLY A 206 -19.63 12.07 -4.52
C GLY A 206 -19.30 13.13 -3.48
N GLY A 207 -18.36 13.98 -3.79
CA GLY A 207 -17.89 15.06 -2.93
C GLY A 207 -18.91 16.19 -2.70
N VAL A 208 -18.46 17.16 -1.95
CA VAL A 208 -19.22 18.41 -1.66
C VAL A 208 -18.97 19.51 -2.68
N GLY A 209 -18.02 19.29 -3.56
CA GLY A 209 -17.66 20.15 -4.69
C GLY A 209 -17.01 19.31 -5.80
N PHE A 210 -16.83 19.90 -6.95
CA PHE A 210 -16.14 19.28 -8.09
C PHE A 210 -15.56 20.35 -9.00
N SER A 211 -14.50 19.99 -9.73
CA SER A 211 -13.93 20.84 -10.78
C SER A 211 -14.78 20.81 -12.04
N HIS A 212 -15.08 21.97 -12.61
CA HIS A 212 -15.87 22.06 -13.85
C HIS A 212 -15.02 21.68 -15.06
N LEU A 213 -15.13 20.45 -15.52
CA LEU A 213 -14.39 19.95 -16.68
C LEU A 213 -15.00 20.46 -17.99
N HIS A 214 -14.24 21.27 -18.75
CA HIS A 214 -14.60 21.76 -20.08
C HIS A 214 -13.91 20.90 -21.15
N PRO A 215 -14.61 19.95 -21.81
CA PRO A 215 -14.00 19.07 -22.79
C PRO A 215 -13.39 19.84 -23.96
N LYS A 216 -12.22 19.40 -24.44
CA LYS A 216 -11.64 19.84 -25.71
C LYS A 216 -12.44 19.25 -26.88
N GLU A 217 -12.29 19.82 -28.05
CA GLU A 217 -12.87 19.26 -29.27
C GLU A 217 -12.39 17.85 -29.53
N GLY A 218 -13.29 16.90 -29.76
CA GLY A 218 -12.99 15.47 -29.92
C GLY A 218 -12.86 14.70 -28.62
N ALA A 219 -12.98 15.32 -27.45
CA ALA A 219 -13.03 14.60 -26.18
C ALA A 219 -14.40 13.98 -25.93
N GLU A 220 -14.40 12.82 -25.28
CA GLU A 220 -15.59 12.04 -24.98
C GLU A 220 -15.96 12.17 -23.50
N VAL A 221 -17.23 12.50 -23.23
CA VAL A 221 -17.79 12.57 -21.89
C VAL A 221 -18.40 11.22 -21.54
N TRP A 222 -17.92 10.58 -20.47
CA TRP A 222 -18.38 9.28 -19.98
C TRP A 222 -19.42 9.39 -18.88
N ALA A 223 -19.24 10.38 -18.02
CA ALA A 223 -20.14 10.61 -16.89
C ALA A 223 -20.26 12.10 -16.59
N LYS A 224 -21.42 12.48 -16.06
CA LYS A 224 -21.75 13.84 -15.62
C LYS A 224 -22.10 13.86 -14.14
N VAL A 225 -21.92 15.02 -13.54
CA VAL A 225 -22.38 15.27 -12.17
C VAL A 225 -23.91 15.41 -12.15
N LYS A 226 -24.53 14.89 -11.10
CA LYS A 226 -25.95 15.07 -10.78
C LYS A 226 -26.07 15.51 -9.31
N SER A 227 -26.84 16.56 -9.05
CA SER A 227 -27.14 16.97 -7.68
C SER A 227 -28.50 17.69 -7.63
N ASP A 228 -29.30 17.34 -6.63
CA ASP A 228 -30.59 17.99 -6.36
C ASP A 228 -30.42 19.41 -5.78
N ARG A 229 -29.21 19.75 -5.33
CA ARG A 229 -28.88 21.07 -4.78
C ARG A 229 -28.52 22.10 -5.85
N LEU A 230 -28.07 21.64 -7.00
CA LEU A 230 -27.71 22.51 -8.09
C LEU A 230 -28.96 22.81 -8.99
N LYS A 231 -29.17 24.09 -9.27
CA LYS A 231 -30.30 24.51 -10.11
C LYS A 231 -30.14 24.15 -11.60
N SER A 232 -28.92 23.81 -11.99
CA SER A 232 -28.61 23.41 -13.38
C SER A 232 -29.04 21.98 -13.65
N VAL A 233 -29.66 21.73 -14.77
CA VAL A 233 -29.98 20.38 -15.28
C VAL A 233 -28.69 19.64 -15.71
N ASP A 234 -27.68 20.39 -16.11
CA ASP A 234 -26.35 19.89 -16.50
C ASP A 234 -25.26 20.63 -15.71
N PRO A 235 -24.98 20.21 -14.46
CA PRO A 235 -24.07 20.95 -13.61
C PRO A 235 -22.60 20.80 -14.00
N GLY A 236 -22.21 19.76 -14.74
CA GLY A 236 -20.84 19.58 -15.21
C GLY A 236 -20.50 18.15 -15.58
N ASN A 237 -19.33 17.97 -16.14
CA ASN A 237 -18.79 16.69 -16.54
C ASN A 237 -17.95 16.11 -15.41
N PHE A 238 -18.14 14.81 -15.11
CA PHE A 238 -17.42 14.11 -14.06
C PHE A 238 -16.18 13.37 -14.59
N LEU A 239 -16.34 12.64 -15.71
CA LEU A 239 -15.28 11.85 -16.31
C LEU A 239 -15.24 12.13 -17.82
N VAL A 240 -14.08 12.54 -18.30
CA VAL A 240 -13.82 12.89 -19.69
C VAL A 240 -12.56 12.18 -20.15
N SER A 241 -12.55 11.66 -21.38
CA SER A 241 -11.35 11.12 -22.00
C SER A 241 -11.16 11.60 -23.42
N TRP A 242 -9.96 11.45 -23.95
CA TRP A 242 -9.66 11.55 -25.34
C TRP A 242 -8.43 10.74 -25.71
N ARG A 243 -8.24 10.55 -27.00
CA ARG A 243 -7.02 9.95 -27.51
C ARG A 243 -5.99 11.06 -27.82
N TYR A 244 -4.84 10.98 -27.13
CA TYR A 244 -3.72 11.88 -27.37
C TYR A 244 -2.56 11.08 -27.98
N GLY A 245 -2.30 11.29 -29.28
CA GLY A 245 -1.39 10.40 -30.02
C GLY A 245 -1.92 8.96 -30.03
N SER A 246 -1.12 8.03 -29.52
CA SER A 246 -1.49 6.61 -29.35
C SER A 246 -2.05 6.29 -27.98
N GLY A 247 -1.89 7.17 -26.99
CA GLY A 247 -2.39 6.98 -25.63
C GLY A 247 -3.81 7.47 -25.43
N VAL A 248 -4.42 7.05 -24.30
CA VAL A 248 -5.73 7.54 -23.86
C VAL A 248 -5.55 8.29 -22.56
N SER A 249 -5.97 9.56 -22.55
CA SER A 249 -5.89 10.41 -21.35
C SER A 249 -7.28 10.68 -20.79
N TRP A 250 -7.37 10.67 -19.46
CA TRP A 250 -8.59 10.86 -18.70
C TRP A 250 -8.47 12.04 -17.74
N ALA A 251 -9.58 12.72 -17.51
CA ALA A 251 -9.73 13.72 -16.47
C ALA A 251 -10.96 13.41 -15.62
N VAL A 252 -10.80 13.48 -14.32
CA VAL A 252 -11.86 13.30 -13.30
C VAL A 252 -12.08 14.61 -12.59
N ALA A 253 -13.34 14.96 -12.34
CA ALA A 253 -13.75 16.22 -11.72
C ALA A 253 -13.60 16.24 -10.19
N ASP A 254 -13.23 15.15 -9.58
CA ASP A 254 -13.07 14.96 -8.14
C ASP A 254 -11.72 14.31 -7.84
N ASP A 255 -11.23 14.41 -6.61
CA ASP A 255 -10.01 13.76 -6.16
C ASP A 255 -10.20 12.24 -5.95
N MET A 256 -9.10 11.50 -5.78
CA MET A 256 -9.13 10.04 -5.55
C MET A 256 -8.91 9.69 -4.07
N ASP A 257 -8.85 10.65 -3.19
CA ASP A 257 -8.52 10.40 -1.80
C ASP A 257 -9.72 9.91 -0.98
N HIS A 258 -10.92 10.34 -1.32
CA HIS A 258 -12.12 9.99 -0.54
C HIS A 258 -13.42 10.12 -1.36
N LEU A 259 -14.56 9.99 -0.69
CA LEU A 259 -15.92 10.17 -1.22
C LEU A 259 -16.26 9.19 -2.35
N TRP A 260 -16.51 9.66 -3.58
CA TRP A 260 -16.97 8.79 -4.66
C TRP A 260 -16.05 7.59 -4.92
N TRP A 261 -14.74 7.77 -4.73
CA TRP A 261 -13.75 6.71 -4.97
C TRP A 261 -13.62 5.72 -3.84
N SER A 262 -13.75 6.11 -2.58
CA SER A 262 -13.48 5.19 -1.45
C SER A 262 -14.42 5.31 -0.27
N GLY A 263 -15.11 6.43 -0.13
CA GLY A 263 -15.91 6.73 1.07
C GLY A 263 -15.08 6.81 2.36
N LEU A 264 -13.76 6.97 2.26
CA LEU A 264 -12.83 6.87 3.39
C LEU A 264 -13.15 7.83 4.54
N PHE A 265 -13.49 9.09 4.22
CA PHE A 265 -13.78 10.12 5.24
C PHE A 265 -15.26 10.22 5.60
N TYR A 266 -16.14 9.83 4.71
CA TYR A 266 -17.60 9.93 4.90
C TYR A 266 -18.26 8.59 4.59
N PRO A 267 -18.08 7.57 5.45
CA PRO A 267 -18.70 6.27 5.23
C PRO A 267 -20.22 6.41 5.23
N SER A 268 -20.85 5.92 4.19
CA SER A 268 -22.29 5.91 4.00
C SER A 268 -22.75 4.57 3.44
N GLU A 269 -24.06 4.30 3.48
CA GLU A 269 -24.66 3.10 2.88
C GLU A 269 -24.51 3.06 1.33
N HIS A 270 -24.05 4.16 0.74
CA HIS A 270 -23.92 4.33 -0.71
C HIS A 270 -22.47 4.63 -1.13
N ASN A 271 -21.50 4.10 -0.40
CA ASN A 271 -20.12 4.17 -0.80
C ASN A 271 -19.85 3.32 -2.05
N ASN A 272 -18.84 3.70 -2.79
CA ASN A 272 -18.39 2.94 -3.94
C ASN A 272 -17.50 1.76 -3.49
N GLU A 273 -18.10 0.60 -3.29
CA GLU A 273 -17.35 -0.64 -2.98
C GLU A 273 -16.49 -1.13 -4.15
N TYR A 274 -16.81 -0.67 -5.40
CA TYR A 274 -16.15 -1.08 -6.63
C TYR A 274 -15.19 -0.01 -7.19
N ALA A 275 -14.71 0.91 -6.35
CA ALA A 275 -13.85 2.01 -6.80
C ALA A 275 -12.59 1.51 -7.52
N GLU A 276 -11.93 0.50 -6.98
CA GLU A 276 -10.79 -0.19 -7.57
C GLU A 276 -11.13 -0.77 -8.95
N ASP A 277 -12.28 -1.45 -9.06
CA ASP A 277 -12.70 -2.09 -10.30
C ASP A 277 -13.05 -1.07 -11.38
N VAL A 278 -13.67 0.06 -11.01
CA VAL A 278 -13.93 1.19 -11.91
C VAL A 278 -12.60 1.75 -12.44
N PHE A 279 -11.65 1.98 -11.55
CA PHE A 279 -10.32 2.47 -11.92
C PHE A 279 -9.61 1.49 -12.86
N LEU A 280 -9.59 0.21 -12.53
CA LEU A 280 -8.92 -0.80 -13.35
C LEU A 280 -9.60 -1.00 -14.70
N ASN A 281 -10.91 -0.84 -14.81
CA ASN A 281 -11.61 -0.83 -16.09
C ASN A 281 -11.18 0.35 -16.99
N ILE A 282 -10.94 1.52 -16.38
CA ILE A 282 -10.37 2.68 -17.09
C ILE A 282 -8.97 2.33 -17.62
N VAL A 283 -8.15 1.69 -16.79
CA VAL A 283 -6.79 1.25 -17.18
C VAL A 283 -6.88 0.21 -18.32
N PHE A 284 -7.67 -0.86 -18.17
CA PHE A 284 -7.83 -1.91 -19.17
C PHE A 284 -8.27 -1.34 -20.53
N TYR A 285 -9.30 -0.51 -20.52
CA TYR A 285 -9.74 0.18 -21.73
C TYR A 285 -8.62 0.99 -22.39
N SER A 286 -7.83 1.71 -21.58
CA SER A 286 -6.78 2.60 -22.07
C SER A 286 -5.61 1.87 -22.72
N ILE A 287 -5.26 0.68 -22.19
CA ILE A 287 -4.18 -0.16 -22.73
C ILE A 287 -4.66 -1.18 -23.77
N GLY A 288 -5.96 -1.15 -24.11
CA GLY A 288 -6.55 -2.02 -25.12
C GLY A 288 -6.78 -3.47 -24.67
N TRP A 289 -6.92 -3.71 -23.36
CA TRP A 289 -7.29 -5.01 -22.82
C TRP A 289 -8.81 -5.17 -22.78
N ASP A 290 -9.26 -6.43 -22.82
CA ASP A 290 -10.67 -6.74 -22.66
C ASP A 290 -11.16 -6.39 -21.25
N LEU A 291 -12.37 -5.86 -21.16
CA LEU A 291 -13.01 -5.60 -19.87
C LEU A 291 -13.55 -6.92 -19.28
N PRO A 292 -13.52 -7.10 -17.95
CA PRO A 292 -14.08 -8.27 -17.31
C PRO A 292 -15.59 -8.36 -17.59
N LYS A 293 -16.07 -9.58 -17.87
CA LYS A 293 -17.52 -9.81 -18.13
C LYS A 293 -18.34 -9.80 -16.85
N ASP A 294 -17.77 -10.30 -15.76
CA ASP A 294 -18.38 -10.35 -14.42
C ASP A 294 -17.51 -9.58 -13.43
N VAL A 295 -17.85 -8.32 -13.25
CA VAL A 295 -17.10 -7.43 -12.34
C VAL A 295 -17.28 -7.85 -10.87
N VAL A 296 -18.41 -8.45 -10.49
CA VAL A 296 -18.65 -8.89 -9.10
C VAL A 296 -17.71 -10.06 -8.76
N LEU A 297 -17.54 -10.97 -9.68
CA LEU A 297 -16.62 -12.09 -9.51
C LEU A 297 -15.17 -11.61 -9.42
N VAL A 298 -14.76 -10.71 -10.33
CA VAL A 298 -13.40 -10.14 -10.31
C VAL A 298 -13.13 -9.37 -9.01
N HIS A 299 -14.06 -8.52 -8.59
CA HIS A 299 -13.99 -7.81 -7.31
C HIS A 299 -13.77 -8.77 -6.13
N ARG A 300 -14.52 -9.89 -6.11
CA ARG A 300 -14.35 -10.92 -5.08
C ARG A 300 -12.94 -11.51 -5.10
N VAL A 301 -12.41 -11.84 -6.28
CA VAL A 301 -11.04 -12.37 -6.41
C VAL A 301 -10.00 -11.36 -5.90
N ARG A 302 -10.09 -10.08 -6.31
CA ARG A 302 -9.20 -9.00 -5.82
C ARG A 302 -9.26 -8.84 -4.31
N THR A 303 -10.45 -8.81 -3.74
CA THR A 303 -10.63 -8.78 -2.28
C THR A 303 -9.95 -9.97 -1.59
N ARG A 304 -10.00 -11.18 -2.18
CA ARG A 304 -9.31 -12.35 -1.65
C ARG A 304 -7.79 -12.23 -1.75
N TYR A 305 -7.25 -11.70 -2.86
CA TYR A 305 -5.81 -11.42 -2.97
C TYR A 305 -5.35 -10.41 -1.92
N PHE A 306 -6.11 -9.34 -1.71
CA PHE A 306 -5.81 -8.37 -0.66
C PHE A 306 -5.80 -9.02 0.73
N GLN A 307 -6.83 -9.82 1.07
CA GLN A 307 -6.89 -10.55 2.34
C GLN A 307 -5.71 -11.52 2.50
N TYR A 308 -5.36 -12.24 1.44
CA TYR A 308 -4.19 -13.13 1.43
C TYR A 308 -2.90 -12.37 1.76
N ASN A 309 -2.66 -11.25 1.08
CA ASN A 309 -1.45 -10.43 1.28
C ASN A 309 -1.38 -9.88 2.70
N GLN A 310 -2.49 -9.41 3.27
CA GLN A 310 -2.57 -8.91 4.66
C GLN A 310 -2.26 -10.02 5.67
N ARG A 311 -2.87 -11.18 5.53
CA ARG A 311 -2.63 -12.33 6.41
C ARG A 311 -1.19 -12.82 6.33
N LYS A 312 -0.65 -12.91 5.12
CA LYS A 312 0.74 -13.31 4.90
C LYS A 312 1.72 -12.37 5.61
N LEU A 313 1.49 -11.05 5.52
CA LEU A 313 2.31 -10.07 6.22
C LEU A 313 2.28 -10.28 7.75
N LEU A 314 1.07 -10.47 8.31
CA LEU A 314 0.90 -10.74 9.75
C LEU A 314 1.58 -12.03 10.17
N LEU A 315 1.50 -13.08 9.34
CA LEU A 315 2.16 -14.36 9.61
C LEU A 315 3.69 -14.19 9.64
N TYR A 316 4.27 -13.44 8.72
CA TYR A 316 5.72 -13.19 8.74
C TYR A 316 6.17 -12.42 9.98
N VAL A 317 5.42 -11.39 10.39
CA VAL A 317 5.69 -10.66 11.64
C VAL A 317 5.62 -11.60 12.84
N LEU A 318 4.65 -12.52 12.87
CA LEU A 318 4.52 -13.50 13.94
C LEU A 318 5.69 -14.51 13.93
N LEU A 319 6.13 -14.95 12.75
CA LEU A 319 7.26 -15.88 12.61
C LEU A 319 8.59 -15.24 13.06
N ASP A 320 8.86 -14.01 12.65
CA ASP A 320 10.05 -13.25 13.08
C ASP A 320 10.08 -13.12 14.60
N PHE A 321 8.93 -12.81 15.20
CA PHE A 321 8.78 -12.76 16.63
C PHE A 321 9.09 -14.12 17.29
N VAL A 322 8.53 -15.22 16.81
CA VAL A 322 8.70 -16.57 17.37
C VAL A 322 10.15 -17.07 17.19
N ASP A 323 10.77 -16.77 16.04
CA ASP A 323 12.17 -17.12 15.76
C ASP A 323 13.14 -16.42 16.73
N SER A 324 12.82 -15.18 17.14
CA SER A 324 13.60 -14.43 18.12
C SER A 324 13.73 -15.15 19.47
N PHE A 325 12.83 -16.08 19.80
CA PHE A 325 12.89 -16.96 20.96
C PHE A 325 13.53 -18.33 20.68
N GLY A 326 14.10 -18.52 19.47
CA GLY A 326 14.79 -19.76 19.08
C GLY A 326 13.85 -20.93 18.80
N ALA A 327 12.58 -20.68 18.48
CA ALA A 327 11.64 -21.73 18.11
C ALA A 327 11.88 -22.21 16.67
N ASN A 328 11.61 -23.49 16.40
CA ASN A 328 11.77 -24.05 15.06
C ASN A 328 10.56 -23.75 14.16
N THR A 329 10.74 -22.88 13.19
CA THR A 329 9.71 -22.39 12.25
C THR A 329 9.61 -23.20 10.95
N ARG A 330 10.52 -24.17 10.72
CA ARG A 330 10.65 -24.90 9.43
C ARG A 330 9.36 -25.53 8.90
N ASP A 331 8.52 -26.08 9.79
CA ASP A 331 7.28 -26.72 9.35
C ASP A 331 6.25 -25.69 8.85
N ILE A 332 6.23 -24.51 9.46
CA ILE A 332 5.38 -23.39 9.04
C ILE A 332 5.91 -22.81 7.73
N GLU A 333 7.22 -22.67 7.57
CA GLU A 333 7.85 -22.23 6.33
C GLU A 333 7.52 -23.16 5.15
N ARG A 334 7.46 -24.47 5.41
CA ARG A 334 7.01 -25.45 4.40
C ARG A 334 5.54 -25.26 4.04
N GLN A 335 4.66 -25.05 5.01
CA GLN A 335 3.25 -24.72 4.75
C GLN A 335 3.10 -23.45 3.92
N ILE A 336 3.87 -22.41 4.21
CA ILE A 336 3.90 -21.18 3.43
C ILE A 336 4.30 -21.46 1.97
N ALA A 337 5.31 -22.29 1.73
CA ALA A 337 5.72 -22.65 0.37
C ALA A 337 4.62 -23.40 -0.42
N GLU A 338 3.85 -24.27 0.24
CA GLU A 338 2.67 -24.93 -0.37
C GLU A 338 1.58 -23.92 -0.73
N VAL A 339 1.31 -22.99 0.18
CA VAL A 339 0.33 -21.90 -0.03
C VAL A 339 0.74 -20.97 -1.17
N GLU A 340 2.04 -20.63 -1.26
CA GLU A 340 2.55 -19.83 -2.39
C GLU A 340 2.37 -20.54 -3.73
N SER A 341 2.47 -21.88 -3.77
CA SER A 341 2.16 -22.66 -4.97
C SER A 341 0.69 -22.56 -5.37
N LEU A 342 -0.24 -22.55 -4.40
CA LEU A 342 -1.67 -22.34 -4.67
C LEU A 342 -1.94 -20.93 -5.18
N LYS A 343 -1.31 -19.92 -4.56
CA LYS A 343 -1.40 -18.53 -5.05
C LYS A 343 -0.89 -18.40 -6.50
N ALA A 344 0.22 -19.07 -6.84
CA ALA A 344 0.74 -19.04 -8.19
C ALA A 344 -0.25 -19.64 -9.20
N LYS A 345 -0.90 -20.78 -8.87
CA LYS A 345 -1.96 -21.35 -9.71
C LYS A 345 -3.15 -20.41 -9.86
N SER A 346 -3.56 -19.76 -8.76
CA SER A 346 -4.62 -18.74 -8.81
C SER A 346 -4.24 -17.60 -9.76
N PHE A 347 -2.97 -17.13 -9.70
CA PHE A 347 -2.47 -16.08 -10.57
C PHE A 347 -2.50 -16.48 -12.06
N ASP A 348 -2.11 -17.72 -12.39
CA ASP A 348 -2.15 -18.22 -13.76
C ASP A 348 -3.61 -18.20 -14.29
N MET A 349 -4.57 -18.70 -13.51
CA MET A 349 -6.00 -18.66 -13.86
C MET A 349 -6.54 -17.24 -13.98
N TYR A 350 -6.14 -16.34 -13.06
CA TYR A 350 -6.53 -14.94 -13.11
C TYR A 350 -6.01 -14.25 -14.39
N SER A 351 -4.77 -14.54 -14.78
CA SER A 351 -4.15 -13.98 -15.99
C SER A 351 -4.81 -14.48 -17.29
N GLU A 352 -5.42 -15.67 -17.24
CA GLU A 352 -6.23 -16.27 -18.32
C GLU A 352 -7.70 -15.84 -18.27
N MET A 353 -8.08 -14.96 -17.34
CA MET A 353 -9.46 -14.50 -17.08
C MET A 353 -10.42 -15.61 -16.62
N ASP A 354 -9.91 -16.73 -16.12
CA ASP A 354 -10.70 -17.77 -15.44
C ASP A 354 -10.81 -17.43 -13.95
N TYR A 355 -11.68 -16.45 -13.66
CA TYR A 355 -11.85 -15.92 -12.32
C TYR A 355 -12.49 -16.90 -11.33
N GLU A 356 -13.27 -17.88 -11.81
CA GLU A 356 -13.87 -18.92 -10.95
C GLU A 356 -12.80 -19.86 -10.39
N GLN A 357 -11.90 -20.34 -11.26
CA GLN A 357 -10.79 -21.17 -10.80
C GLN A 357 -9.78 -20.35 -9.98
N ALA A 358 -9.50 -19.10 -10.38
CA ALA A 358 -8.66 -18.21 -9.61
C ALA A 358 -9.19 -18.02 -8.17
N LEU A 359 -10.51 -17.80 -8.01
CA LEU A 359 -11.17 -17.69 -6.71
C LEU A 359 -10.99 -18.96 -5.88
N THR A 360 -11.17 -20.12 -6.48
CA THR A 360 -11.03 -21.40 -5.79
C THR A 360 -9.64 -21.59 -5.22
N PHE A 361 -8.60 -21.37 -6.03
CA PHE A 361 -7.21 -21.51 -5.57
C PHE A 361 -6.78 -20.47 -4.54
N ILE A 362 -7.26 -19.22 -4.65
CA ILE A 362 -6.92 -18.21 -3.65
C ILE A 362 -7.64 -18.45 -2.31
N ASP A 363 -8.87 -18.99 -2.33
CA ASP A 363 -9.57 -19.39 -1.11
C ASP A 363 -8.87 -20.57 -0.43
N GLU A 364 -8.37 -21.55 -1.18
CA GLU A 364 -7.54 -22.63 -0.64
C GLU A 364 -6.23 -22.09 -0.04
N ALA A 365 -5.59 -21.13 -0.72
CA ALA A 365 -4.39 -20.47 -0.21
C ALA A 365 -4.65 -19.73 1.11
N ILE A 366 -5.78 -19.01 1.22
CA ILE A 366 -6.18 -18.32 2.47
C ILE A 366 -6.39 -19.34 3.60
N ALA A 367 -7.08 -20.44 3.35
CA ALA A 367 -7.27 -21.51 4.34
C ALA A 367 -5.93 -22.10 4.81
N GLY A 368 -4.98 -22.26 3.90
CA GLY A 368 -3.61 -22.68 4.22
C GLY A 368 -2.87 -21.67 5.12
N ILE A 369 -2.98 -20.36 4.84
CA ILE A 369 -2.42 -19.30 5.69
C ILE A 369 -3.06 -19.33 7.10
N GLU A 370 -4.37 -19.48 7.22
CA GLU A 370 -5.07 -19.57 8.51
C GLU A 370 -4.59 -20.77 9.35
N SER A 371 -4.33 -21.88 8.70
CA SER A 371 -3.71 -23.04 9.34
C SER A 371 -2.30 -22.74 9.83
N ALA A 372 -1.48 -22.09 9.00
CA ALA A 372 -0.13 -21.68 9.35
C ALA A 372 -0.10 -20.66 10.50
N GLU A 373 -1.00 -19.67 10.51
CA GLU A 373 -1.20 -18.72 11.61
C GLU A 373 -1.51 -19.43 12.93
N THR A 374 -2.43 -20.41 12.88
CA THR A 374 -2.80 -21.21 14.05
C THR A 374 -1.60 -21.99 14.60
N ASN A 375 -0.79 -22.58 13.73
CA ASN A 375 0.42 -23.30 14.12
C ASN A 375 1.49 -22.36 14.68
N ALA A 376 1.66 -21.17 14.09
CA ALA A 376 2.57 -20.16 14.59
C ALA A 376 2.15 -19.63 15.97
N MET A 377 0.86 -19.43 16.21
CA MET A 377 0.35 -19.06 17.55
C MET A 377 0.63 -20.13 18.59
N ARG A 378 0.42 -21.40 18.26
CA ARG A 378 0.76 -22.52 19.18
C ARG A 378 2.27 -22.57 19.47
N LEU A 379 3.09 -22.32 18.45
CA LEU A 379 4.54 -22.28 18.61
C LEU A 379 4.96 -21.10 19.51
N ARG A 380 4.34 -19.93 19.35
CA ARG A 380 4.52 -18.76 20.23
C ARG A 380 4.19 -19.09 21.69
N GLU A 381 3.05 -19.71 21.95
CA GLU A 381 2.63 -20.10 23.31
C GLU A 381 3.64 -21.06 23.93
N LYS A 382 4.13 -22.05 23.15
CA LYS A 382 5.16 -22.97 23.59
C LYS A 382 6.49 -22.26 23.88
N ALA A 383 6.89 -21.30 23.05
CA ALA A 383 8.09 -20.50 23.26
C ALA A 383 7.99 -19.68 24.56
N PHE A 384 6.88 -19.00 24.78
CA PHE A 384 6.64 -18.27 26.04
C PHE A 384 6.68 -19.18 27.26
N PHE A 385 6.06 -20.38 27.19
CA PHE A 385 6.11 -21.33 28.29
C PHE A 385 7.55 -21.67 28.67
N TRP A 386 8.43 -21.91 27.69
CA TRP A 386 9.85 -22.20 27.95
C TRP A 386 10.61 -21.00 28.52
N VAL A 387 10.34 -19.78 28.06
CA VAL A 387 10.91 -18.55 28.62
C VAL A 387 10.51 -18.40 30.08
N TYR A 388 9.23 -18.50 30.41
CA TYR A 388 8.75 -18.40 31.78
C TYR A 388 9.39 -19.51 32.67
N LEU A 389 9.45 -20.73 32.16
CA LEU A 389 10.04 -21.85 32.92
C LEU A 389 11.52 -21.60 33.24
N THR A 390 12.30 -21.10 32.27
CA THR A 390 13.71 -20.77 32.46
C THR A 390 13.92 -19.60 33.42
N GLU A 391 13.13 -18.53 33.28
CA GLU A 391 13.17 -17.36 34.18
C GLU A 391 12.84 -17.75 35.62
N TRP A 392 11.72 -18.46 35.84
CA TRP A 392 11.34 -18.96 37.17
C TRP A 392 12.35 -19.89 37.75
N SER A 393 12.94 -20.78 36.94
CA SER A 393 14.02 -21.70 37.40
C SER A 393 15.26 -20.93 37.82
N ALA A 394 15.65 -19.89 37.06
CA ALA A 394 16.79 -19.05 37.40
C ALA A 394 16.56 -18.27 38.71
N VAL A 395 15.38 -17.65 38.87
CA VAL A 395 15.02 -16.92 40.10
C VAL A 395 14.97 -17.86 41.30
N THR A 396 14.35 -19.03 41.17
CA THR A 396 14.25 -20.04 42.25
C THR A 396 15.63 -20.56 42.59
N GLY A 397 16.48 -20.87 41.61
CA GLY A 397 17.86 -21.31 41.82
C GLY A 397 18.70 -20.27 42.55
N ALA A 398 18.59 -19.00 42.17
CA ALA A 398 19.25 -17.88 42.84
C ALA A 398 18.81 -17.75 44.32
N PHE A 399 17.49 -17.87 44.56
CA PHE A 399 16.90 -17.80 45.90
C PHE A 399 17.38 -18.95 46.77
N CYS A 400 17.33 -20.18 46.27
CA CYS A 400 17.85 -21.38 47.00
C CYS A 400 19.34 -21.29 47.30
N SER A 401 20.13 -20.84 46.32
CA SER A 401 21.60 -20.68 46.50
C SER A 401 21.91 -19.62 47.57
N SER A 402 21.21 -18.50 47.54
CA SER A 402 21.33 -17.43 48.54
C SER A 402 20.94 -17.94 49.92
N GLY A 403 19.85 -18.69 50.01
CA GLY A 403 19.40 -19.34 51.26
C GLY A 403 20.44 -20.31 51.86
N LEU A 404 21.06 -21.14 51.00
CA LEU A 404 22.14 -22.05 51.41
C LEU A 404 23.38 -21.32 51.95
N VAL A 405 23.77 -20.20 51.29
CA VAL A 405 24.88 -19.37 51.77
C VAL A 405 24.58 -18.79 53.15
N VAL A 406 23.38 -18.17 53.31
CA VAL A 406 22.96 -17.62 54.60
C VAL A 406 22.88 -18.70 55.69
N TYR A 407 22.30 -19.86 55.36
CA TYR A 407 22.26 -20.98 56.28
C TYR A 407 23.66 -21.44 56.70
N SER A 408 24.58 -21.59 55.75
CA SER A 408 25.97 -22.00 56.03
C SER A 408 26.70 -20.98 56.92
N LEU A 409 26.46 -19.69 56.72
CA LEU A 409 27.01 -18.61 57.58
C LEU A 409 26.43 -18.67 59.00
N LEU A 410 25.12 -18.91 59.12
CA LEU A 410 24.49 -19.08 60.43
C LEU A 410 25.04 -20.28 61.21
N VAL A 411 25.18 -21.44 60.56
CA VAL A 411 25.78 -22.64 61.15
C VAL A 411 27.22 -22.38 61.61
N ARG A 412 28.05 -21.76 60.77
CA ARG A 412 29.38 -21.31 61.11
C ARG A 412 29.39 -20.40 62.32
N ARG A 413 28.50 -19.40 62.37
CA ARG A 413 28.38 -18.48 63.51
C ARG A 413 27.98 -19.19 64.80
N MET A 414 27.09 -20.19 64.77
CA MET A 414 26.72 -21.00 65.94
C MET A 414 27.92 -21.78 66.44
N LEU A 415 28.66 -22.47 65.57
CA LEU A 415 29.84 -23.23 65.92
C LEU A 415 30.94 -22.36 66.58
N TYR A 416 31.18 -21.15 66.03
CA TYR A 416 32.12 -20.19 66.63
C TYR A 416 31.64 -19.69 68.00
N ARG A 417 30.39 -19.58 68.27
CA ARG A 417 29.80 -19.19 69.55
C ARG A 417 30.01 -20.28 70.60
N GLU A 418 29.80 -21.53 70.22
CA GLU A 418 30.07 -22.71 71.13
C GLU A 418 31.53 -22.85 71.50
N VAL A 419 32.43 -22.62 70.54
CA VAL A 419 33.89 -22.66 70.79
C VAL A 419 34.32 -21.51 71.74
N ALA A 420 33.72 -20.33 71.57
CA ALA A 420 34.01 -19.18 72.42
C ALA A 420 33.52 -19.40 73.86
N VAL A 421 32.34 -20.03 74.05
CA VAL A 421 31.83 -20.37 75.39
C VAL A 421 32.66 -21.46 76.08
N THR A 422 33.15 -22.50 75.41
CA THR A 422 34.00 -23.51 75.94
C THR A 422 35.39 -22.95 76.32
N ARG A 423 35.97 -22.00 75.64
CA ARG A 423 37.20 -21.33 75.97
C ARG A 423 37.11 -20.45 77.24
N SER A 424 35.96 -19.75 77.44
CA SER A 424 35.75 -18.95 78.65
C SER A 424 35.57 -19.82 79.91
N ARG A 425 34.97 -21.02 79.83
CA ARG A 425 34.83 -21.97 80.94
C ARG A 425 36.15 -22.66 81.33
N GLY A 426 37.09 -22.80 80.38
CA GLY A 426 38.43 -23.37 80.65
C GLY A 426 39.39 -22.43 81.40
N GLY A 427 39.10 -21.09 81.42
CA GLY A 427 39.94 -20.10 82.11
C GLY A 427 39.62 -19.89 83.60
N GLU A 428 38.48 -20.38 84.10
CA GLU A 428 38.09 -20.23 85.50
C GLU A 428 38.48 -21.37 86.44
N ARG A 429 39.28 -22.35 85.98
CA ARG A 429 39.75 -23.45 86.79
C ARG A 429 41.26 -23.44 87.15
N GLN A 430 41.90 -22.31 86.99
CA GLN A 430 43.27 -22.09 87.49
C GLN A 430 43.40 -20.73 88.18
N SER A 431 42.83 -20.60 89.40
CA SER A 431 43.23 -19.63 90.40
C SER A 431 42.93 -20.16 91.78
#